data_4211d73b5752ff644563d38c73b6a63c
#
_entry.id   4211d73b5752ff644563d38c73b6a63c
#
_cell.length_a   1.000
_cell.length_b   1.000
_cell.length_c   1.000
_cell.angle_alpha   90.00
_cell.angle_beta   90.00
_cell.angle_gamma   90.00
#
_symmetry.space_group_name_H-M   'P 1'
#
loop_
_entity.id
_entity.type
_entity.pdbx_description
1 polymer ?
#
loop_
_entity_poly.entity_id
_entity_poly.type
_entity_poly.pdbx_seq_one_letter_code
_entity_poly.pdbx_strand_id
1 'polypeptide(L)'
;MVQKQSEALAVLEKIKNGEKFGKLAKELSIDSGSAKRDGNLGYFGRGKMVKEFENTAFSLQVGQISEPVKTQYGYHVIKRLS
;
A
#
# COMPACT_ATOMS: atom_id res chain seq x y z
N MET A 1 -4.31 -1.57 -1.89
CA MET A 1 -5.47 -1.56 -0.95
C MET A 1 -6.33 -2.79 -1.18
N VAL A 2 -6.68 -3.46 -0.11
CA VAL A 2 -7.54 -4.65 -0.15
C VAL A 2 -8.65 -4.52 0.90
N GLN A 3 -9.68 -5.36 0.83
CA GLN A 3 -10.84 -5.20 1.72
C GLN A 3 -10.65 -5.85 3.09
N LYS A 4 -9.87 -6.92 3.18
CA LYS A 4 -9.74 -7.71 4.42
C LYS A 4 -8.29 -7.74 4.90
N GLN A 5 -8.10 -7.78 6.22
CA GLN A 5 -6.79 -7.91 6.83
C GLN A 5 -6.07 -9.18 6.37
N SER A 6 -6.78 -10.29 6.25
CA SER A 6 -6.19 -11.54 5.78
C SER A 6 -5.62 -11.42 4.37
N GLU A 7 -6.27 -10.63 3.51
CA GLU A 7 -5.76 -10.36 2.17
C GLU A 7 -4.48 -9.53 2.22
N ALA A 8 -4.43 -8.52 3.10
CA ALA A 8 -3.24 -7.70 3.27
C ALA A 8 -2.06 -8.52 3.80
N LEU A 9 -2.30 -9.41 4.75
CA LEU A 9 -1.27 -10.31 5.27
C LEU A 9 -0.76 -11.27 4.20
N ALA A 10 -1.65 -11.77 3.34
CA ALA A 10 -1.25 -12.63 2.22
C ALA A 10 -0.37 -11.86 1.22
N VAL A 11 -0.67 -10.60 0.97
CA VAL A 11 0.16 -9.75 0.11
C VAL A 11 1.56 -9.59 0.70
N LEU A 12 1.66 -9.32 2.01
CA LEU A 12 2.95 -9.20 2.69
C LEU A 12 3.76 -10.48 2.56
N GLU A 13 3.12 -11.63 2.71
CA GLU A 13 3.79 -12.92 2.57
C GLU A 13 4.37 -13.10 1.16
N LYS A 14 3.61 -12.74 0.15
CA LYS A 14 4.08 -12.79 -1.24
C LYS A 14 5.27 -11.87 -1.48
N ILE A 15 5.25 -10.66 -0.90
CA ILE A 15 6.37 -9.73 -0.99
C ILE A 15 7.62 -10.32 -0.35
N LYS A 16 7.49 -10.96 0.82
CA LYS A 16 8.61 -11.61 1.50
C LYS A 16 9.19 -12.76 0.67
N ASN A 17 8.35 -13.39 -0.15
CA ASN A 17 8.77 -14.48 -1.03
C ASN A 17 9.37 -13.97 -2.37
N GLY A 18 9.55 -12.66 -2.51
CA GLY A 18 10.20 -12.07 -3.67
C GLY A 18 9.31 -11.58 -4.77
N GLU A 19 7.99 -11.61 -4.61
CA GLU A 19 7.08 -11.06 -5.62
C GLU A 19 7.13 -9.52 -5.59
N LYS A 20 6.99 -8.93 -6.76
CA LYS A 20 7.10 -7.48 -6.90
C LYS A 20 5.85 -6.77 -6.40
N PHE A 21 6.05 -5.71 -5.62
CA PHE A 21 4.97 -4.90 -5.04
C PHE A 21 4.05 -4.35 -6.12
N GLY A 22 4.59 -3.75 -7.18
CA GLY A 22 3.79 -3.15 -8.25
C GLY A 22 2.90 -4.17 -8.96
N LYS A 23 3.41 -5.37 -9.21
CA LYS A 23 2.65 -6.45 -9.82
C LYS A 23 1.47 -6.85 -8.94
N LEU A 24 1.71 -7.00 -7.64
CA LEU A 24 0.66 -7.36 -6.68
C LEU A 24 -0.39 -6.25 -6.58
N ALA A 25 0.02 -5.00 -6.58
CA ALA A 25 -0.91 -3.86 -6.56
C ALA A 25 -1.82 -3.88 -7.79
N LYS A 26 -1.26 -4.12 -8.96
CA LYS A 26 -2.01 -4.17 -10.22
C LYS A 26 -3.05 -5.29 -10.22
N GLU A 27 -2.69 -6.46 -9.68
CA GLU A 27 -3.54 -7.64 -9.70
C GLU A 27 -4.57 -7.67 -8.57
N LEU A 28 -4.20 -7.21 -7.37
CA LEU A 28 -4.97 -7.45 -6.16
C LEU A 28 -5.59 -6.20 -5.53
N SER A 29 -5.12 -5.00 -5.89
CA SER A 29 -5.63 -3.78 -5.29
C SER A 29 -7.06 -3.49 -5.74
N ILE A 30 -7.92 -3.09 -4.80
CA ILE A 30 -9.27 -2.63 -5.11
C ILE A 30 -9.30 -1.15 -5.49
N ASP A 31 -8.19 -0.43 -5.33
CA ASP A 31 -8.07 0.94 -5.80
C ASP A 31 -7.67 0.92 -7.29
N SER A 32 -8.67 0.94 -8.16
CA SER A 32 -8.45 0.82 -9.60
C SER A 32 -7.63 1.96 -10.18
N GLY A 33 -7.69 3.15 -9.59
CA GLY A 33 -6.94 4.30 -10.06
C GLY A 33 -5.43 4.12 -9.94
N SER A 34 -4.94 3.74 -8.75
CA SER A 34 -3.52 3.49 -8.55
C SER A 34 -3.08 2.13 -9.06
N ALA A 35 -3.98 1.13 -9.06
CA ALA A 35 -3.66 -0.21 -9.54
C ALA A 35 -3.18 -0.18 -11.00
N LYS A 36 -3.78 0.66 -11.84
CA LYS A 36 -3.37 0.83 -13.24
C LYS A 36 -1.93 1.35 -13.37
N ARG A 37 -1.40 2.00 -12.35
CA ARG A 37 -0.03 2.52 -12.30
C ARG A 37 0.84 1.69 -11.37
N ASP A 38 0.56 0.39 -11.25
CA ASP A 38 1.27 -0.52 -10.35
C ASP A 38 1.22 -0.07 -8.89
N GLY A 39 0.12 0.61 -8.51
CA GLY A 39 -0.05 1.13 -7.16
C GLY A 39 0.68 2.43 -6.87
N ASN A 40 1.30 3.05 -7.88
CA ASN A 40 2.05 4.29 -7.70
C ASN A 40 1.10 5.47 -7.51
N LEU A 41 1.20 6.14 -6.35
CA LEU A 41 0.37 7.29 -6.00
C LEU A 41 1.01 8.63 -6.37
N GLY A 42 2.27 8.59 -6.82
CA GLY A 42 3.03 9.80 -7.06
C GLY A 42 3.46 10.48 -5.75
N TYR A 43 3.94 11.70 -5.84
CA TYR A 43 4.31 12.48 -4.66
C TYR A 43 3.07 13.12 -4.06
N PHE A 44 2.96 13.11 -2.73
CA PHE A 44 1.88 13.79 -2.04
C PHE A 44 2.39 14.35 -0.71
N GLY A 45 1.80 15.48 -0.31
CA GLY A 45 2.10 16.11 0.98
C GLY A 45 1.07 15.73 2.03
N ARG A 46 1.27 16.23 3.24
CA ARG A 46 0.32 16.04 4.33
C ARG A 46 -1.02 16.70 4.00
N GLY A 47 -2.11 16.07 4.43
CA GLY A 47 -3.47 16.55 4.19
C GLY A 47 -4.11 16.02 2.90
N LYS A 48 -3.39 15.25 2.08
CA LYS A 48 -3.91 14.71 0.82
C LYS A 48 -4.55 13.35 0.96
N MET A 49 -4.15 12.57 1.96
CA MET A 49 -4.63 11.21 2.19
C MET A 49 -5.29 11.12 3.56
N VAL A 50 -6.04 10.02 3.81
CA VAL A 50 -6.58 9.79 5.15
C VAL A 50 -5.45 9.71 6.16
N LYS A 51 -5.74 10.12 7.40
CA LYS A 51 -4.72 10.32 8.42
C LYS A 51 -3.91 9.06 8.74
N GLU A 52 -4.57 7.92 8.83
CA GLU A 52 -3.91 6.65 9.13
C GLU A 52 -2.90 6.29 8.04
N PHE A 53 -3.29 6.46 6.79
CA PHE A 53 -2.41 6.21 5.64
C PHE A 53 -1.24 7.19 5.64
N GLU A 54 -1.53 8.47 5.80
CA GLU A 54 -0.51 9.52 5.81
C GLU A 54 0.53 9.29 6.88
N ASN A 55 0.10 9.05 8.12
CA ASN A 55 1.03 8.85 9.24
C ASN A 55 1.94 7.66 8.99
N THR A 56 1.41 6.57 8.46
CA THR A 56 2.20 5.39 8.15
C THR A 56 3.18 5.67 7.02
N ALA A 57 2.71 6.28 5.92
CA ALA A 57 3.57 6.56 4.77
C ALA A 57 4.75 7.44 5.13
N PHE A 58 4.53 8.48 5.94
CA PHE A 58 5.60 9.40 6.35
C PHE A 58 6.51 8.83 7.42
N SER A 59 6.09 7.79 8.15
CA SER A 59 6.95 7.10 9.11
C SER A 59 7.86 6.06 8.47
N LEU A 60 7.57 5.64 7.23
CA LEU A 60 8.39 4.65 6.53
C LEU A 60 9.70 5.28 6.05
N GLN A 61 10.76 4.48 6.07
CA GLN A 61 12.00 4.82 5.38
C GLN A 61 11.87 4.46 3.91
N VAL A 62 12.67 5.12 3.06
CA VAL A 62 12.67 4.83 1.62
C VAL A 62 12.97 3.34 1.39
N GLY A 63 12.13 2.69 0.61
CA GLY A 63 12.22 1.25 0.33
C GLY A 63 11.53 0.36 1.34
N GLN A 64 11.08 0.91 2.48
CA GLN A 64 10.42 0.13 3.52
C GLN A 64 8.96 -0.15 3.16
N ILE A 65 8.46 -1.31 3.58
CA ILE A 65 7.07 -1.74 3.37
C ILE A 65 6.38 -1.77 4.74
N SER A 66 5.15 -1.23 4.80
CA SER A 66 4.38 -1.16 6.04
C SER A 66 3.71 -2.47 6.40
N GLU A 67 3.36 -2.62 7.67
CA GLU A 67 2.34 -3.58 8.10
C GLU A 67 0.97 -3.14 7.57
N PRO A 68 -0.06 -4.01 7.59
CA PRO A 68 -1.38 -3.61 7.12
C PRO A 68 -1.93 -2.43 7.91
N VAL A 69 -2.41 -1.42 7.21
CA VAL A 69 -2.99 -0.20 7.80
C VAL A 69 -4.48 -0.19 7.51
N LYS A 70 -5.30 -0.14 8.55
CA LYS A 70 -6.75 -0.07 8.42
C LYS A 70 -7.19 1.38 8.22
N THR A 71 -8.00 1.63 7.18
CA THR A 71 -8.69 2.91 6.98
C THR A 71 -10.17 2.62 6.73
N GLN A 72 -10.96 3.69 6.58
CA GLN A 72 -12.38 3.54 6.25
C GLN A 72 -12.61 2.87 4.88
N TYR A 73 -11.59 2.83 4.03
CA TYR A 73 -11.68 2.24 2.69
C TYR A 73 -11.24 0.78 2.62
N GLY A 74 -10.53 0.29 3.64
CA GLY A 74 -10.02 -1.07 3.66
C GLY A 74 -8.66 -1.16 4.33
N TYR A 75 -7.88 -2.16 3.95
CA TYR A 75 -6.54 -2.38 4.47
C TYR A 75 -5.50 -2.05 3.41
N HIS A 76 -4.44 -1.36 3.81
CA HIS A 76 -3.39 -0.89 2.90
C HIS A 76 -2.05 -1.49 3.29
N VAL A 77 -1.29 -1.91 2.29
CA VAL A 77 0.13 -2.22 2.42
C VAL A 77 0.86 -1.15 1.60
N ILE A 78 1.75 -0.42 2.24
CA ILE A 78 2.36 0.78 1.68
C ILE A 78 3.85 0.58 1.53
N LYS A 79 4.40 0.97 0.38
CA LYS A 79 5.84 1.00 0.14
C LYS A 79 6.25 2.43 -0.15
N ARG A 80 7.29 2.92 0.54
CA ARG A 80 7.83 4.26 0.28
C ARG A 80 8.91 4.20 -0.78
N LEU A 81 8.72 4.92 -1.88
CA LEU A 81 9.67 4.93 -3.01
C LEU A 81 10.72 6.04 -2.89
N SER A 82 10.36 7.14 -2.23
CA SER A 82 11.29 8.26 -2.08
C SER A 82 10.89 9.18 -0.93
#